data_f668850fcdad4bb694ca0657a1969e05
#
_entry.id   f668850fcdad4bb694ca0657a1969e05
#
_cell.length_a   1.000
_cell.length_b   1.000
_cell.length_c   1.000
_cell.angle_alpha   90.00
_cell.angle_beta   90.00
_cell.angle_gamma   90.00
#
_symmetry.space_group_name_H-M   'P 1'
#
loop_
_entity.id
_entity.type
_entity.pdbx_description
1 polymer ?
#
loop_
_entity_poly.entity_id
_entity_poly.type
_entity_poly.pdbx_seq_one_letter_code
_entity_poly.pdbx_strand_id
1 'polypeptide(L)'
;MTDTAVKKSAESVKMPENGKKKHLSWQVIACVCLVAVSVVLNVIAWKSTAFCDWYTAHVFPIWENTYGRLTSLLPFSFGELLIAVAVFGIPLSLVAMLVLVIVRKGKRKKTAKIFGLVYMWIVTFVVTVQTFNCFVLYHCSSFAELNGIPTEQHTRTELEALGNKLVTEINALSKEVERDSEGKFVLTADLDKTAQEAMRGLGSEFKNLGGFYVTPKAIKCSFFMSQMDLMGIYFPFSMEANYNQDMYKAKLPDTICHELAHTKGYIQEDEANLIAFMACDRSDNADYRYSGYLAALGEVRNKIFDYASDDKKIEFDSSICDEVWADMEANWDYWRSVDEAKDTVFDSEAVGEISDKAMEKSLKLNGVEDGKQSYGRMVDLMLNYFKDKGEL
;
A
#
# COMPACT_ATOMS: atom_id res chain seq x y z
N MET A 1 8.88 -61.20 82.89
CA MET A 1 9.97 -61.66 82.02
C MET A 1 9.39 -61.49 80.60
N THR A 2 10.21 -60.94 79.72
CA THR A 2 10.00 -60.66 78.28
C THR A 2 9.27 -59.37 77.94
N ASP A 3 10.09 -58.38 77.75
CA ASP A 3 9.83 -57.10 77.06
C ASP A 3 9.49 -57.32 75.63
N THR A 4 8.41 -56.71 75.13
CA THR A 4 8.10 -56.64 73.70
C THR A 4 7.97 -55.21 73.33
N ALA A 5 9.02 -54.67 72.73
CA ALA A 5 9.11 -53.29 72.23
C ALA A 5 8.20 -53.09 70.98
N VAL A 6 7.25 -52.21 71.12
CA VAL A 6 6.41 -51.78 70.03
C VAL A 6 7.18 -50.70 69.23
N LYS A 7 7.69 -51.06 68.05
CA LYS A 7 8.18 -50.09 67.01
C LYS A 7 7.02 -49.37 66.37
N LYS A 8 6.77 -48.11 66.73
CA LYS A 8 5.94 -47.21 65.99
C LYS A 8 6.68 -46.73 64.72
N SER A 9 6.22 -47.15 63.53
CA SER A 9 6.66 -46.61 62.27
C SER A 9 6.13 -45.19 62.14
N ALA A 10 7.03 -44.22 62.06
CA ALA A 10 6.67 -42.86 61.68
C ALA A 10 6.50 -42.80 60.19
N GLU A 11 5.24 -42.76 59.67
CA GLU A 11 4.93 -42.37 58.33
C GLU A 11 5.22 -40.86 58.15
N SER A 12 6.24 -40.55 57.35
CA SER A 12 6.55 -39.19 56.97
C SER A 12 5.46 -38.70 55.96
N VAL A 13 4.56 -37.86 56.44
CA VAL A 13 3.61 -37.12 55.57
C VAL A 13 4.44 -36.22 54.69
N LYS A 14 4.58 -36.61 53.41
CA LYS A 14 5.11 -35.74 52.38
C LYS A 14 4.13 -34.56 52.16
N MET A 15 4.52 -33.38 52.61
CA MET A 15 3.84 -32.14 52.25
C MET A 15 3.81 -32.02 50.73
N PRO A 16 2.69 -31.54 50.11
CA PRO A 16 2.64 -31.36 48.67
C PRO A 16 3.68 -30.29 48.28
N GLU A 17 4.57 -30.66 47.35
CA GLU A 17 5.50 -29.72 46.74
C GLU A 17 4.73 -28.52 46.21
N ASN A 18 5.00 -27.37 46.77
CA ASN A 18 4.45 -26.09 46.39
C ASN A 18 4.79 -25.87 44.91
N GLY A 19 3.82 -26.11 44.01
CA GLY A 19 3.99 -25.99 42.56
C GLY A 19 4.54 -24.60 42.25
N LYS A 20 5.79 -24.52 41.84
CA LYS A 20 6.42 -23.28 41.38
C LYS A 20 5.51 -22.68 40.31
N LYS A 21 4.77 -21.61 40.65
CA LYS A 21 4.03 -20.83 39.69
C LYS A 21 5.01 -20.42 38.58
N LYS A 22 4.83 -20.98 37.39
CA LYS A 22 5.62 -20.57 36.21
C LYS A 22 5.28 -19.12 35.90
N HIS A 23 6.12 -18.20 36.33
CA HIS A 23 6.01 -16.80 35.93
C HIS A 23 6.18 -16.72 34.42
N LEU A 24 5.17 -16.16 33.74
CA LEU A 24 5.24 -15.85 32.32
C LEU A 24 6.40 -14.88 32.10
N SER A 25 7.23 -15.09 31.06
CA SER A 25 8.30 -14.14 30.79
C SER A 25 7.72 -12.78 30.42
N TRP A 26 8.35 -11.68 30.83
CA TRP A 26 7.89 -10.31 30.53
C TRP A 26 7.69 -10.08 29.05
N GLN A 27 8.51 -10.72 28.20
CA GLN A 27 8.40 -10.66 26.72
C GLN A 27 7.08 -11.25 26.21
N VAL A 28 6.63 -12.37 26.77
CA VAL A 28 5.34 -12.96 26.41
C VAL A 28 4.20 -12.04 26.86
N ILE A 29 4.31 -11.46 28.05
CA ILE A 29 3.31 -10.50 28.53
C ILE A 29 3.26 -9.28 27.61
N ALA A 30 4.41 -8.72 27.22
CA ALA A 30 4.48 -7.58 26.32
C ALA A 30 3.84 -7.89 24.95
N CYS A 31 4.15 -9.02 24.33
CA CYS A 31 3.53 -9.44 23.07
C CYS A 31 2.01 -9.60 23.19
N VAL A 32 1.54 -10.24 24.26
CA VAL A 32 0.09 -10.42 24.50
C VAL A 32 -0.59 -9.05 24.68
N CYS A 33 0.02 -8.14 25.43
CA CYS A 33 -0.53 -6.80 25.61
C CYS A 33 -0.59 -6.01 24.30
N LEU A 34 0.47 -6.06 23.48
CA LEU A 34 0.49 -5.37 22.17
C LEU A 34 -0.58 -5.93 21.23
N VAL A 35 -0.69 -7.25 21.13
CA VAL A 35 -1.74 -7.89 20.31
C VAL A 35 -3.13 -7.54 20.84
N ALA A 36 -3.33 -7.56 22.17
CA ALA A 36 -4.62 -7.18 22.76
C ALA A 36 -4.98 -5.72 22.45
N VAL A 37 -4.00 -4.79 22.54
CA VAL A 37 -4.21 -3.39 22.14
C VAL A 37 -4.57 -3.30 20.66
N SER A 38 -3.87 -4.02 19.79
CA SER A 38 -4.17 -4.04 18.34
C SER A 38 -5.60 -4.53 18.08
N VAL A 39 -6.03 -5.60 18.74
CA VAL A 39 -7.41 -6.12 18.61
C VAL A 39 -8.43 -5.08 19.08
N VAL A 40 -8.20 -4.44 20.24
CA VAL A 40 -9.10 -3.42 20.77
C VAL A 40 -9.20 -2.24 19.81
N LEU A 41 -8.07 -1.77 19.26
CA LEU A 41 -8.06 -0.67 18.29
C LEU A 41 -8.82 -1.02 17.02
N ASN A 42 -8.64 -2.23 16.47
CA ASN A 42 -9.42 -2.69 15.32
C ASN A 42 -10.93 -2.71 15.63
N VAL A 43 -11.33 -3.21 16.81
CA VAL A 43 -12.76 -3.20 17.20
C VAL A 43 -13.31 -1.78 17.33
N ILE A 44 -12.51 -0.83 17.84
CA ILE A 44 -12.91 0.58 17.92
C ILE A 44 -13.00 1.18 16.53
N ALA A 45 -12.02 0.92 15.64
CA ALA A 45 -12.00 1.40 14.27
C ALA A 45 -13.27 0.99 13.51
N TRP A 46 -13.67 -0.26 13.60
CA TRP A 46 -14.91 -0.76 12.98
C TRP A 46 -16.21 -0.12 13.52
N LYS A 47 -16.15 0.58 14.65
CA LYS A 47 -17.34 1.16 15.30
C LYS A 47 -17.35 2.68 15.35
N SER A 48 -16.25 3.32 15.03
CA SER A 48 -16.10 4.76 15.23
C SER A 48 -15.16 5.40 14.20
N THR A 49 -15.74 5.86 13.11
CA THR A 49 -15.05 6.70 12.11
C THR A 49 -14.42 7.94 12.76
N ALA A 50 -15.12 8.60 13.69
CA ALA A 50 -14.59 9.75 14.42
C ALA A 50 -13.31 9.43 15.21
N PHE A 51 -13.16 8.21 15.74
CA PHE A 51 -11.89 7.78 16.35
C PHE A 51 -10.81 7.62 15.28
N CYS A 52 -11.13 7.03 14.13
CA CYS A 52 -10.16 6.83 13.04
C CYS A 52 -9.70 8.18 12.49
N ASP A 53 -10.58 9.14 12.29
CA ASP A 53 -10.25 10.50 11.85
C ASP A 53 -9.34 11.21 12.87
N TRP A 54 -9.67 11.11 14.16
CA TRP A 54 -8.81 11.63 15.22
C TRP A 54 -7.43 10.95 15.20
N TYR A 55 -7.39 9.63 15.05
CA TYR A 55 -6.14 8.85 14.97
C TYR A 55 -5.28 9.31 13.80
N THR A 56 -5.88 9.43 12.62
CA THR A 56 -5.18 9.84 11.38
C THR A 56 -4.67 11.27 11.46
N ALA A 57 -5.42 12.16 12.13
CA ALA A 57 -5.01 13.54 12.30
C ALA A 57 -3.89 13.73 13.36
N HIS A 58 -3.83 12.90 14.42
CA HIS A 58 -2.97 13.17 15.58
C HIS A 58 -1.92 12.10 15.88
N VAL A 59 -2.19 10.84 15.58
CA VAL A 59 -1.31 9.71 15.91
C VAL A 59 -0.53 9.25 14.69
N PHE A 60 -1.19 9.05 13.56
CA PHE A 60 -0.55 8.56 12.34
C PHE A 60 0.61 9.46 11.87
N PRO A 61 0.51 10.81 11.91
CA PRO A 61 1.63 11.68 11.52
C PRO A 61 2.89 11.52 12.40
N ILE A 62 2.78 10.93 13.61
CA ILE A 62 3.95 10.63 14.45
C ILE A 62 4.82 9.57 13.76
N TRP A 63 4.20 8.55 13.16
CA TRP A 63 4.91 7.49 12.43
C TRP A 63 5.59 8.05 11.18
N GLU A 64 4.87 8.85 10.40
CA GLU A 64 5.42 9.53 9.22
C GLU A 64 6.60 10.45 9.59
N ASN A 65 6.43 11.29 10.61
CA ASN A 65 7.44 12.28 11.03
C ASN A 65 8.60 11.72 11.86
N THR A 66 8.54 10.48 12.33
CA THR A 66 9.64 9.82 13.02
C THR A 66 10.23 8.72 12.15
N TYR A 67 9.51 7.64 11.97
CA TYR A 67 9.97 6.46 11.27
C TYR A 67 10.11 6.71 9.77
N GLY A 68 9.13 7.36 9.13
CA GLY A 68 9.21 7.74 7.73
C GLY A 68 10.39 8.68 7.43
N ARG A 69 10.73 9.59 8.35
CA ARG A 69 11.95 10.42 8.19
C ARG A 69 13.23 9.59 8.26
N LEU A 70 13.29 8.60 9.13
CA LEU A 70 14.47 7.73 9.24
C LEU A 70 14.66 6.87 7.98
N THR A 71 13.61 6.26 7.47
CA THR A 71 13.67 5.47 6.24
C THR A 71 13.99 6.33 5.02
N SER A 72 13.49 7.58 4.98
CA SER A 72 13.82 8.54 3.91
C SER A 72 15.30 8.90 3.82
N LEU A 73 16.10 8.70 4.87
CA LEU A 73 17.56 8.93 4.82
C LEU A 73 18.31 7.81 4.11
N LEU A 74 17.68 6.65 3.89
CA LEU A 74 18.31 5.52 3.23
C LEU A 74 18.25 5.69 1.70
N PRO A 75 19.33 5.40 0.97
CA PRO A 75 19.34 5.50 -0.49
C PRO A 75 18.73 4.27 -1.19
N PHE A 76 18.00 3.43 -0.47
CA PHE A 76 17.35 2.21 -0.95
C PHE A 76 16.06 1.96 -0.16
N SER A 77 15.17 1.12 -0.69
CA SER A 77 13.97 0.70 0.01
C SER A 77 14.30 -0.23 1.17
N PHE A 78 13.99 0.22 2.39
CA PHE A 78 14.07 -0.62 3.59
C PHE A 78 12.95 -1.68 3.57
N GLY A 79 11.80 -1.37 2.98
CA GLY A 79 10.72 -2.32 2.74
C GLY A 79 11.16 -3.51 1.89
N GLU A 80 11.89 -3.26 0.80
CA GLU A 80 12.46 -4.32 -0.04
C GLU A 80 13.40 -5.24 0.77
N LEU A 81 14.24 -4.67 1.63
CA LEU A 81 15.09 -5.44 2.52
C LEU A 81 14.27 -6.29 3.50
N LEU A 82 13.20 -5.74 4.08
CA LEU A 82 12.32 -6.49 5.00
C LEU A 82 11.62 -7.65 4.27
N ILE A 83 11.16 -7.44 3.04
CA ILE A 83 10.58 -8.50 2.21
C ILE A 83 11.62 -9.59 1.94
N ALA A 84 12.85 -9.22 1.56
CA ALA A 84 13.93 -10.18 1.33
C ALA A 84 14.24 -11.01 2.61
N VAL A 85 14.28 -10.36 3.77
CA VAL A 85 14.45 -11.03 5.07
C VAL A 85 13.26 -11.96 5.37
N ALA A 86 12.03 -11.55 5.05
CA ALA A 86 10.86 -12.41 5.24
C ALA A 86 10.89 -13.64 4.32
N VAL A 87 11.16 -13.44 3.04
CA VAL A 87 11.13 -14.51 2.02
C VAL A 87 12.28 -15.50 2.18
N PHE A 88 13.48 -15.04 2.46
CA PHE A 88 14.67 -15.90 2.56
C PHE A 88 15.06 -16.19 4.01
N GLY A 89 15.02 -15.19 4.89
CA GLY A 89 15.48 -15.31 6.28
C GLY A 89 14.56 -16.17 7.14
N ILE A 90 13.24 -16.07 7.02
CA ILE A 90 12.30 -16.87 7.80
C ILE A 90 12.44 -18.38 7.47
N PRO A 91 12.38 -18.83 6.20
CA PRO A 91 12.58 -20.23 5.87
C PRO A 91 13.96 -20.75 6.31
N LEU A 92 15.03 -19.99 6.07
CA LEU A 92 16.38 -20.37 6.50
C LEU A 92 16.46 -20.50 8.02
N SER A 93 15.83 -19.60 8.76
CA SER A 93 15.80 -19.66 10.24
C SER A 93 15.00 -20.86 10.76
N LEU A 94 13.94 -21.27 10.06
CA LEU A 94 13.16 -22.49 10.38
C LEU A 94 14.03 -23.74 10.18
N VAL A 95 14.75 -23.83 9.07
CA VAL A 95 15.69 -24.93 8.81
C VAL A 95 16.79 -24.93 9.89
N ALA A 96 17.39 -23.78 10.18
CA ALA A 96 18.39 -23.66 11.25
C ALA A 96 17.85 -24.09 12.63
N MET A 97 16.62 -23.71 12.94
CA MET A 97 15.93 -24.13 14.18
C MET A 97 15.83 -25.67 14.24
N LEU A 98 15.35 -26.31 13.17
CA LEU A 98 15.20 -27.76 13.11
C LEU A 98 16.56 -28.47 13.31
N VAL A 99 17.59 -28.04 12.57
CA VAL A 99 18.95 -28.59 12.70
C VAL A 99 19.48 -28.40 14.12
N LEU A 100 19.37 -27.21 14.69
CA LEU A 100 19.87 -26.93 16.05
C LEU A 100 19.11 -27.71 17.13
N VAL A 101 17.81 -27.93 16.95
CA VAL A 101 17.01 -28.78 17.88
C VAL A 101 17.44 -30.25 17.80
N ILE A 102 17.79 -30.73 16.62
CA ILE A 102 18.27 -32.10 16.41
C ILE A 102 19.69 -32.29 17.04
N VAL A 103 20.61 -31.39 16.64
CA VAL A 103 22.04 -31.51 17.04
C VAL A 103 22.29 -31.21 18.51
N ARG A 104 21.64 -30.22 19.07
CA ARG A 104 21.83 -29.80 20.48
C ARG A 104 20.95 -30.60 21.45
N LYS A 105 21.13 -31.93 21.51
CA LYS A 105 20.28 -32.85 22.32
C LYS A 105 19.99 -32.38 23.73
N GLY A 106 20.98 -31.86 24.48
CA GLY A 106 20.82 -31.36 25.85
C GLY A 106 20.20 -29.99 26.02
N LYS A 107 20.02 -29.22 24.91
CA LYS A 107 19.52 -27.83 24.91
C LYS A 107 18.29 -27.61 24.03
N ARG A 108 17.63 -28.67 23.57
CA ARG A 108 16.48 -28.63 22.63
C ARG A 108 15.38 -27.67 23.10
N LYS A 109 14.91 -27.80 24.34
CA LYS A 109 13.86 -26.91 24.90
C LYS A 109 14.27 -25.44 24.93
N LYS A 110 15.55 -25.16 25.28
CA LYS A 110 16.06 -23.78 25.25
C LYS A 110 16.10 -23.20 23.83
N THR A 111 16.59 -23.99 22.88
CA THR A 111 16.63 -23.58 21.45
C THR A 111 15.24 -23.31 20.94
N ALA A 112 14.28 -24.23 21.05
CA ALA A 112 12.91 -24.05 20.64
C ALA A 112 12.23 -22.83 21.30
N LYS A 113 12.51 -22.58 22.59
CA LYS A 113 11.99 -21.39 23.28
C LYS A 113 12.53 -20.09 22.71
N ILE A 114 13.81 -20.01 22.31
CA ILE A 114 14.40 -18.80 21.72
C ILE A 114 13.75 -18.53 20.37
N PHE A 115 13.70 -19.51 19.48
CA PHE A 115 13.06 -19.34 18.16
C PHE A 115 11.57 -19.02 18.29
N GLY A 116 10.84 -19.72 19.16
CA GLY A 116 9.43 -19.43 19.42
C GLY A 116 9.20 -18.00 19.91
N LEU A 117 10.12 -17.47 20.73
CA LEU A 117 10.04 -16.09 21.19
C LEU A 117 10.33 -15.10 20.06
N VAL A 118 11.30 -15.39 19.20
CA VAL A 118 11.59 -14.55 18.02
C VAL A 118 10.39 -14.49 17.08
N TYR A 119 9.81 -15.65 16.72
CA TYR A 119 8.62 -15.68 15.85
C TYR A 119 7.41 -15.00 16.49
N MET A 120 7.23 -15.15 17.80
CA MET A 120 6.17 -14.44 18.51
C MET A 120 6.34 -12.92 18.40
N TRP A 121 7.57 -12.39 18.51
CA TRP A 121 7.84 -10.97 18.29
C TRP A 121 7.62 -10.55 16.84
N ILE A 122 8.01 -11.36 15.86
CA ILE A 122 7.75 -11.09 14.43
C ILE A 122 6.23 -10.96 14.18
N VAL A 123 5.45 -11.94 14.64
CA VAL A 123 3.98 -11.90 14.49
C VAL A 123 3.38 -10.69 15.21
N THR A 124 3.84 -10.40 16.44
CA THR A 124 3.39 -9.23 17.19
C THR A 124 3.70 -7.94 16.44
N PHE A 125 4.90 -7.80 15.90
CA PHE A 125 5.31 -6.65 15.10
C PHE A 125 4.40 -6.49 13.88
N VAL A 126 4.19 -7.56 13.11
CA VAL A 126 3.33 -7.54 11.93
C VAL A 126 1.91 -7.11 12.29
N VAL A 127 1.29 -7.74 13.28
CA VAL A 127 -0.08 -7.42 13.69
C VAL A 127 -0.20 -5.97 14.18
N THR A 128 0.77 -5.53 14.99
CA THR A 128 0.75 -4.18 15.57
C THR A 128 0.93 -3.13 14.49
N VAL A 129 1.96 -3.23 13.65
CA VAL A 129 2.24 -2.24 12.61
C VAL A 129 1.12 -2.21 11.57
N GLN A 130 0.62 -3.36 11.14
CA GLN A 130 -0.50 -3.43 10.20
C GLN A 130 -1.76 -2.77 10.78
N THR A 131 -2.02 -2.94 12.08
CA THR A 131 -3.14 -2.26 12.74
C THR A 131 -2.95 -0.73 12.71
N PHE A 132 -1.78 -0.25 13.15
CA PHE A 132 -1.53 1.18 13.30
C PHE A 132 -1.37 1.92 11.97
N ASN A 133 -0.71 1.32 11.00
CA ASN A 133 -0.33 2.01 9.76
C ASN A 133 -1.19 1.61 8.54
N CYS A 134 -2.22 0.77 8.74
CA CYS A 134 -3.08 0.34 7.65
C CYS A 134 -4.53 0.13 8.11
N PHE A 135 -4.84 -0.84 8.98
CA PHE A 135 -6.22 -1.25 9.26
C PHE A 135 -7.10 -0.16 9.88
N VAL A 136 -6.57 0.67 10.78
CA VAL A 136 -7.33 1.78 11.37
C VAL A 136 -7.71 2.79 10.28
N LEU A 137 -6.83 3.01 9.30
CA LEU A 137 -7.00 4.01 8.25
C LEU A 137 -8.12 3.66 7.26
N TYR A 138 -8.43 2.38 7.07
CA TYR A 138 -9.55 1.95 6.21
C TYR A 138 -10.93 2.41 6.70
N HIS A 139 -11.04 2.79 7.98
CA HIS A 139 -12.31 3.15 8.61
C HIS A 139 -12.46 4.65 8.87
N CYS A 140 -11.58 5.46 8.29
CA CYS A 140 -11.66 6.92 8.33
C CYS A 140 -12.77 7.44 7.40
N SER A 141 -13.19 8.68 7.64
CA SER A 141 -13.96 9.44 6.67
C SER A 141 -13.19 9.55 5.36
N SER A 142 -13.89 9.52 4.25
CA SER A 142 -13.30 9.67 2.93
C SER A 142 -12.65 11.05 2.75
N PHE A 143 -11.72 11.14 1.79
CA PHE A 143 -11.13 12.42 1.41
C PHE A 143 -12.19 13.44 1.02
N ALA A 144 -13.20 13.01 0.26
CA ALA A 144 -14.31 13.84 -0.15
C ALA A 144 -15.12 14.36 1.05
N GLU A 145 -15.47 13.48 2.01
CA GLU A 145 -16.18 13.87 3.23
C GLU A 145 -15.39 14.85 4.09
N LEU A 146 -14.08 14.61 4.28
CA LEU A 146 -13.22 15.48 5.09
C LEU A 146 -13.05 16.89 4.49
N ASN A 147 -13.16 17.01 3.16
CA ASN A 147 -12.95 18.26 2.45
C ASN A 147 -14.23 18.86 1.84
N GLY A 148 -15.40 18.25 2.13
CA GLY A 148 -16.69 18.75 1.68
C GLY A 148 -16.89 18.66 0.17
N ILE A 149 -16.19 17.76 -0.51
CA ILE A 149 -16.38 17.49 -1.94
C ILE A 149 -17.68 16.69 -2.08
N PRO A 150 -18.65 17.15 -2.89
CA PRO A 150 -19.88 16.40 -3.12
C PRO A 150 -19.59 15.00 -3.69
N THR A 151 -20.41 14.02 -3.35
CA THR A 151 -20.33 12.64 -3.88
C THR A 151 -21.64 12.31 -4.59
N GLU A 152 -21.95 13.05 -5.66
CA GLU A 152 -23.16 12.86 -6.45
C GLU A 152 -22.93 11.84 -7.58
N GLN A 153 -23.99 11.15 -7.97
CA GLN A 153 -23.96 10.32 -9.18
C GLN A 153 -24.00 11.21 -10.41
N HIS A 154 -23.20 10.86 -11.41
CA HIS A 154 -23.05 11.63 -12.61
C HIS A 154 -23.76 11.02 -13.81
N THR A 155 -24.16 11.90 -14.74
CA THR A 155 -24.77 11.51 -16.01
C THR A 155 -23.68 11.10 -17.02
N ARG A 156 -24.10 10.32 -18.02
CA ARG A 156 -23.21 9.98 -19.14
C ARG A 156 -22.67 11.21 -19.87
N THR A 157 -23.49 12.27 -19.99
CA THR A 157 -23.10 13.53 -20.64
C THR A 157 -21.98 14.22 -19.88
N GLU A 158 -22.02 14.21 -18.54
CA GLU A 158 -20.96 14.78 -17.70
C GLU A 158 -19.68 13.97 -17.81
N LEU A 159 -19.79 12.64 -17.87
CA LEU A 159 -18.65 11.77 -18.08
C LEU A 159 -18.00 11.96 -19.46
N GLU A 160 -18.81 12.13 -20.53
CA GLU A 160 -18.33 12.47 -21.87
C GLU A 160 -17.65 13.86 -21.87
N ALA A 161 -18.19 14.83 -21.13
CA ALA A 161 -17.59 16.16 -21.00
C ALA A 161 -16.22 16.10 -20.30
N LEU A 162 -16.11 15.32 -19.22
CA LEU A 162 -14.83 15.06 -18.55
C LEU A 162 -13.83 14.40 -19.50
N GLY A 163 -14.25 13.37 -20.23
CA GLY A 163 -13.39 12.70 -21.21
C GLY A 163 -12.85 13.67 -22.26
N ASN A 164 -13.70 14.52 -22.84
CA ASN A 164 -13.31 15.52 -23.81
C ASN A 164 -12.35 16.58 -23.23
N LYS A 165 -12.57 16.99 -21.98
CA LYS A 165 -11.64 17.89 -21.26
C LYS A 165 -10.27 17.23 -21.10
N LEU A 166 -10.21 16.00 -20.59
CA LEU A 166 -8.94 15.28 -20.42
C LEU A 166 -8.19 15.11 -21.75
N VAL A 167 -8.89 14.77 -22.84
CA VAL A 167 -8.28 14.67 -24.17
C VAL A 167 -7.71 16.01 -24.62
N THR A 168 -8.45 17.10 -24.43
CA THR A 168 -7.98 18.44 -24.80
C THR A 168 -6.68 18.81 -24.06
N GLU A 169 -6.66 18.60 -22.74
CA GLU A 169 -5.51 18.92 -21.89
C GLU A 169 -4.31 18.03 -22.20
N ILE A 170 -4.50 16.72 -22.31
CA ILE A 170 -3.37 15.81 -22.56
C ILE A 170 -2.77 16.00 -23.95
N ASN A 171 -3.58 16.29 -24.97
CA ASN A 171 -3.09 16.62 -26.32
C ASN A 171 -2.28 17.93 -26.34
N ALA A 172 -2.58 18.88 -25.45
CA ALA A 172 -1.76 20.07 -25.27
C ALA A 172 -0.45 19.73 -24.55
N LEU A 173 -0.54 19.01 -23.43
CA LEU A 173 0.62 18.59 -22.62
C LEU A 173 1.59 17.67 -23.35
N SER A 174 1.11 16.86 -24.31
CA SER A 174 1.97 15.99 -25.13
C SER A 174 3.04 16.75 -25.92
N LYS A 175 2.81 18.07 -26.16
CA LYS A 175 3.73 18.96 -26.85
C LYS A 175 4.68 19.69 -25.90
N GLU A 176 4.42 19.65 -24.59
CA GLU A 176 5.25 20.31 -23.58
C GLU A 176 6.32 19.36 -23.01
N VAL A 177 6.08 18.04 -23.09
CA VAL A 177 7.02 17.02 -22.61
C VAL A 177 8.11 16.74 -23.64
N GLU A 178 9.30 16.33 -23.15
CA GLU A 178 10.40 15.95 -24.04
C GLU A 178 10.17 14.57 -24.66
N ARG A 179 10.62 14.43 -25.91
CA ARG A 179 10.58 13.18 -26.68
C ARG A 179 11.92 12.92 -27.34
N ASP A 180 12.27 11.65 -27.43
CA ASP A 180 13.50 11.24 -28.14
C ASP A 180 13.33 11.29 -29.67
N SER A 181 14.39 10.91 -30.40
CA SER A 181 14.39 10.90 -31.87
C SER A 181 13.38 9.92 -32.49
N GLU A 182 12.84 8.98 -31.69
CA GLU A 182 11.81 8.03 -32.10
C GLU A 182 10.39 8.48 -31.68
N GLY A 183 10.29 9.67 -31.07
CA GLY A 183 9.04 10.23 -30.57
C GLY A 183 8.58 9.69 -29.21
N LYS A 184 9.39 8.87 -28.54
CA LYS A 184 9.07 8.30 -27.23
C LYS A 184 9.23 9.33 -26.11
N PHE A 185 8.35 9.29 -25.12
CA PHE A 185 8.42 10.13 -23.94
C PHE A 185 9.76 9.98 -23.20
N VAL A 186 10.37 11.10 -22.87
CA VAL A 186 11.60 11.20 -22.07
C VAL A 186 11.30 11.87 -20.74
N LEU A 187 11.46 11.14 -19.68
CA LEU A 187 11.30 11.69 -18.32
C LEU A 187 12.47 12.59 -17.97
N THR A 188 12.20 13.86 -17.73
CA THR A 188 13.21 14.90 -17.38
C THR A 188 13.14 15.33 -15.94
N ALA A 189 12.01 15.10 -15.27
CA ALA A 189 11.80 15.48 -13.89
C ALA A 189 12.71 14.73 -12.91
N ASP A 190 13.15 15.43 -11.85
CA ASP A 190 13.61 14.79 -10.62
C ASP A 190 12.41 14.17 -9.92
N LEU A 191 12.22 12.85 -10.08
CA LEU A 191 11.03 12.11 -9.63
C LEU A 191 10.74 12.35 -8.15
N ASP A 192 11.75 12.16 -7.30
CA ASP A 192 11.52 12.17 -5.84
C ASP A 192 11.19 13.59 -5.34
N LYS A 193 11.95 14.56 -5.80
CA LYS A 193 11.80 15.96 -5.38
C LYS A 193 10.50 16.54 -5.92
N THR A 194 10.22 16.36 -7.21
CA THR A 194 9.02 16.92 -7.85
C THR A 194 7.75 16.31 -7.26
N ALA A 195 7.72 14.98 -6.99
CA ALA A 195 6.59 14.34 -6.32
C ALA A 195 6.31 14.96 -4.94
N GLN A 196 7.36 15.11 -4.12
CA GLN A 196 7.21 15.73 -2.80
C GLN A 196 6.75 17.18 -2.87
N GLU A 197 7.18 17.95 -3.88
CA GLU A 197 6.76 19.34 -4.09
C GLU A 197 5.31 19.41 -4.56
N ALA A 198 4.91 18.58 -5.53
CA ALA A 198 3.55 18.49 -6.03
C ALA A 198 2.56 18.12 -4.91
N MET A 199 2.87 17.08 -4.15
CA MET A 199 2.04 16.66 -3.01
C MET A 199 1.94 17.71 -1.93
N ARG A 200 3.05 18.39 -1.56
CA ARG A 200 3.02 19.49 -0.58
C ARG A 200 2.21 20.70 -1.05
N GLY A 201 2.20 20.94 -2.35
CA GLY A 201 1.42 22.02 -2.97
C GLY A 201 -0.07 21.92 -2.67
N LEU A 202 -0.60 20.68 -2.57
CA LEU A 202 -1.99 20.43 -2.20
C LEU A 202 -2.34 20.93 -0.78
N GLY A 203 -1.35 21.00 0.11
CA GLY A 203 -1.55 21.44 1.50
C GLY A 203 -2.02 22.90 1.66
N SER A 204 -1.94 23.71 0.62
CA SER A 204 -2.49 25.08 0.61
C SER A 204 -4.01 25.10 0.63
N GLU A 205 -4.66 24.12 0.02
CA GLU A 205 -6.13 23.94 -0.03
C GLU A 205 -6.57 22.84 0.94
N PHE A 206 -5.91 21.71 0.93
CA PHE A 206 -6.23 20.54 1.74
C PHE A 206 -5.21 20.39 2.88
N LYS A 207 -5.50 20.95 4.05
CA LYS A 207 -4.55 21.02 5.19
C LYS A 207 -4.00 19.66 5.60
N ASN A 208 -4.78 18.60 5.47
CA ASN A 208 -4.44 17.21 5.76
C ASN A 208 -3.41 16.62 4.77
N LEU A 209 -3.23 17.24 3.59
CA LEU A 209 -2.18 16.90 2.62
C LEU A 209 -0.90 17.76 2.77
N GLY A 210 -0.85 18.65 3.76
CA GLY A 210 0.35 19.45 4.04
C GLY A 210 1.44 18.70 4.79
N GLY A 211 2.60 19.36 4.93
CA GLY A 211 3.68 18.89 5.80
C GLY A 211 4.76 18.05 5.14
N PHE A 212 5.33 17.13 5.88
CA PHE A 212 6.41 16.26 5.42
C PHE A 212 5.88 15.15 4.51
N TYR A 213 6.65 14.82 3.49
CA TYR A 213 6.47 13.62 2.66
C TYR A 213 7.75 12.81 2.67
N VAL A 214 7.63 11.49 2.78
CA VAL A 214 8.77 10.56 2.67
C VAL A 214 9.41 10.65 1.28
N THR A 215 10.69 10.32 1.19
CA THR A 215 11.36 10.21 -0.11
C THR A 215 10.90 8.92 -0.79
N PRO A 216 10.29 8.99 -1.98
CA PRO A 216 9.91 7.81 -2.75
C PRO A 216 11.11 6.91 -3.05
N LYS A 217 10.90 5.61 -3.19
CA LYS A 217 11.98 4.65 -3.41
C LYS A 217 11.70 3.76 -4.61
N ALA A 218 12.61 3.77 -5.55
CA ALA A 218 12.63 2.76 -6.60
C ALA A 218 12.95 1.38 -6.01
N ILE A 219 12.11 0.39 -6.28
CA ILE A 219 12.40 -1.01 -5.96
C ILE A 219 13.43 -1.53 -6.97
N LYS A 220 14.54 -2.09 -6.47
CA LYS A 220 15.60 -2.64 -7.34
C LYS A 220 15.18 -3.93 -8.02
N CYS A 221 14.43 -4.78 -7.30
CA CYS A 221 13.89 -6.01 -7.85
C CYS A 221 12.49 -5.77 -8.44
N SER A 222 12.31 -4.71 -9.24
CA SER A 222 11.04 -4.32 -9.89
C SER A 222 10.43 -5.44 -10.74
N PHE A 223 11.23 -6.34 -11.27
CA PHE A 223 10.75 -7.55 -11.94
C PHE A 223 9.68 -8.30 -11.12
N PHE A 224 9.87 -8.48 -9.81
CA PHE A 224 8.87 -9.16 -8.97
C PHE A 224 7.61 -8.32 -8.77
N MET A 225 7.72 -7.00 -8.73
CA MET A 225 6.54 -6.12 -8.71
C MET A 225 5.75 -6.28 -10.00
N SER A 226 6.42 -6.23 -11.15
CA SER A 226 5.79 -6.42 -12.46
C SER A 226 5.10 -7.79 -12.57
N GLN A 227 5.71 -8.85 -12.03
CA GLN A 227 5.09 -10.18 -11.99
C GLN A 227 3.82 -10.25 -11.12
N MET A 228 3.62 -9.31 -10.22
CA MET A 228 2.42 -9.18 -9.37
C MET A 228 1.48 -8.06 -9.86
N ASP A 229 1.72 -7.50 -11.04
CA ASP A 229 0.98 -6.37 -11.62
C ASP A 229 0.99 -5.10 -10.74
N LEU A 230 2.06 -4.93 -9.94
CA LEU A 230 2.21 -3.80 -9.04
C LEU A 230 3.02 -2.66 -9.67
N MET A 231 2.39 -1.49 -9.78
CA MET A 231 3.05 -0.25 -10.21
C MET A 231 3.80 0.40 -9.05
N GLY A 232 3.21 0.41 -7.87
CA GLY A 232 3.77 0.93 -6.64
C GLY A 232 3.31 0.15 -5.43
N ILE A 233 3.82 0.49 -4.26
CA ILE A 233 3.38 -0.04 -2.98
C ILE A 233 3.76 0.87 -1.82
N TYR A 234 2.76 1.35 -1.09
CA TYR A 234 2.96 1.86 0.25
C TYR A 234 3.28 0.70 1.19
N PHE A 235 4.42 0.75 1.85
CA PHE A 235 4.85 -0.31 2.74
C PHE A 235 4.71 0.12 4.22
N PRO A 236 3.64 -0.28 4.92
CA PRO A 236 3.32 0.22 6.26
C PRO A 236 4.37 -0.12 7.31
N PHE A 237 5.21 -1.16 7.08
CA PHE A 237 6.27 -1.58 7.99
C PHE A 237 7.50 -0.68 7.97
N SER A 238 7.66 0.12 6.93
CA SER A 238 8.75 1.09 6.78
C SER A 238 8.27 2.52 6.54
N MET A 239 6.95 2.74 6.41
CA MET A 239 6.35 4.04 6.04
C MET A 239 6.91 4.58 4.71
N GLU A 240 7.28 3.72 3.78
CA GLU A 240 7.87 4.08 2.50
C GLU A 240 6.82 4.03 1.38
N ALA A 241 6.91 5.00 0.48
CA ALA A 241 6.28 4.98 -0.84
C ALA A 241 7.29 4.36 -1.81
N ASN A 242 6.99 3.19 -2.35
CA ASN A 242 7.88 2.47 -3.25
C ASN A 242 7.24 2.35 -4.63
N TYR A 243 8.05 2.39 -5.68
CA TYR A 243 7.56 2.29 -7.04
C TYR A 243 8.38 1.31 -7.89
N ASN A 244 7.71 0.73 -8.86
CA ASN A 244 8.28 -0.13 -9.88
C ASN A 244 9.03 0.73 -10.91
N GLN A 245 10.37 0.71 -10.87
CA GLN A 245 11.18 1.53 -11.78
C GLN A 245 11.21 1.02 -13.22
N ASP A 246 10.78 -0.22 -13.47
CA ASP A 246 10.86 -0.85 -14.79
C ASP A 246 9.63 -0.52 -15.67
N MET A 247 8.53 -0.08 -15.08
CA MET A 247 7.32 0.30 -15.80
C MET A 247 7.53 1.49 -16.74
N TYR A 248 6.57 1.74 -17.65
CA TYR A 248 6.65 2.83 -18.60
C TYR A 248 6.83 4.19 -17.92
N LYS A 249 7.81 4.97 -18.38
CA LYS A 249 8.29 6.15 -17.66
C LYS A 249 7.25 7.25 -17.48
N ALA A 250 6.34 7.40 -18.44
CA ALA A 250 5.26 8.39 -18.32
C ALA A 250 4.24 8.07 -17.22
N LYS A 251 4.23 6.86 -16.67
CA LYS A 251 3.35 6.47 -15.57
C LYS A 251 3.98 6.66 -14.18
N LEU A 252 5.30 6.87 -14.11
CA LEU A 252 6.02 6.97 -12.83
C LEU A 252 5.57 8.14 -11.95
N PRO A 253 5.44 9.40 -12.48
CA PRO A 253 5.07 10.54 -11.65
C PRO A 253 3.73 10.38 -10.92
N ASP A 254 2.69 9.94 -11.64
CA ASP A 254 1.36 9.69 -11.08
C ASP A 254 1.41 8.56 -10.03
N THR A 255 2.03 7.43 -10.36
CA THR A 255 2.20 6.30 -9.43
C THR A 255 2.91 6.73 -8.15
N ILE A 256 3.96 7.53 -8.23
CA ILE A 256 4.69 8.01 -7.06
C ILE A 256 3.81 8.92 -6.19
N CYS A 257 3.03 9.81 -6.78
CA CYS A 257 2.08 10.65 -6.05
C CYS A 257 0.99 9.82 -5.38
N HIS A 258 0.52 8.75 -6.03
CA HIS A 258 -0.42 7.78 -5.46
C HIS A 258 0.15 7.11 -4.20
N GLU A 259 1.37 6.57 -4.27
CA GLU A 259 2.02 5.95 -3.11
C GLU A 259 2.29 6.96 -1.98
N LEU A 260 2.57 8.21 -2.32
CA LEU A 260 2.71 9.28 -1.33
C LEU A 260 1.38 9.64 -0.67
N ALA A 261 0.24 9.52 -1.36
CA ALA A 261 -1.08 9.72 -0.75
C ALA A 261 -1.34 8.68 0.37
N HIS A 262 -0.95 7.43 0.15
CA HIS A 262 -1.04 6.41 1.19
C HIS A 262 -0.20 6.75 2.43
N THR A 263 0.94 7.42 2.28
CA THR A 263 1.75 7.85 3.43
C THR A 263 1.09 8.96 4.26
N LYS A 264 0.04 9.59 3.73
CA LYS A 264 -0.81 10.55 4.45
C LYS A 264 -2.03 9.91 5.12
N GLY A 265 -2.18 8.60 4.97
CA GLY A 265 -3.28 7.84 5.58
C GLY A 265 -4.47 7.60 4.66
N TYR A 266 -4.41 8.04 3.41
CA TYR A 266 -5.43 7.75 2.40
C TYR A 266 -5.16 6.37 1.79
N ILE A 267 -5.76 5.34 2.38
CA ILE A 267 -5.53 3.93 2.00
C ILE A 267 -6.53 3.46 0.93
N GLN A 268 -7.61 4.18 0.72
CA GLN A 268 -8.58 3.87 -0.33
C GLN A 268 -7.98 4.25 -1.70
N GLU A 269 -8.00 3.30 -2.64
CA GLU A 269 -7.34 3.43 -3.94
C GLU A 269 -7.93 4.55 -4.81
N ASP A 270 -9.25 4.70 -4.79
CA ASP A 270 -9.96 5.77 -5.50
C ASP A 270 -9.56 7.17 -5.01
N GLU A 271 -9.37 7.31 -3.69
CA GLU A 271 -8.91 8.57 -3.09
C GLU A 271 -7.43 8.84 -3.38
N ALA A 272 -6.59 7.82 -3.27
CA ALA A 272 -5.17 7.94 -3.60
C ALA A 272 -4.96 8.33 -5.07
N ASN A 273 -5.76 7.75 -5.99
CA ASN A 273 -5.76 8.11 -7.41
C ASN A 273 -6.21 9.56 -7.64
N LEU A 274 -7.28 10.01 -6.96
CA LEU A 274 -7.71 11.41 -7.06
C LEU A 274 -6.64 12.37 -6.54
N ILE A 275 -6.04 12.07 -5.38
CA ILE A 275 -4.99 12.89 -4.77
C ILE A 275 -3.76 12.95 -5.68
N ALA A 276 -3.37 11.82 -6.27
CA ALA A 276 -2.27 11.76 -7.23
C ALA A 276 -2.55 12.61 -8.46
N PHE A 277 -3.74 12.48 -9.04
CA PHE A 277 -4.17 13.32 -10.16
C PHE A 277 -4.09 14.82 -9.80
N MET A 278 -4.65 15.23 -8.66
CA MET A 278 -4.63 16.63 -8.22
C MET A 278 -3.20 17.15 -8.01
N ALA A 279 -2.31 16.34 -7.48
CA ALA A 279 -0.90 16.70 -7.29
C ALA A 279 -0.20 16.88 -8.63
N CYS A 280 -0.45 15.98 -9.57
CA CYS A 280 0.09 16.04 -10.92
C CYS A 280 -0.47 17.25 -11.69
N ASP A 281 -1.80 17.45 -11.70
CA ASP A 281 -2.47 18.55 -12.37
C ASP A 281 -1.94 19.93 -11.97
N ARG A 282 -1.66 20.10 -10.66
CA ARG A 282 -1.17 21.36 -10.09
C ARG A 282 0.34 21.52 -10.09
N SER A 283 1.07 20.54 -10.60
CA SER A 283 2.52 20.61 -10.67
C SER A 283 2.97 21.63 -11.73
N ASP A 284 4.01 22.40 -11.40
CA ASP A 284 4.68 23.26 -12.39
C ASP A 284 5.48 22.45 -13.43
N ASN A 285 5.67 21.14 -13.21
CA ASN A 285 6.45 20.27 -14.07
C ASN A 285 5.56 19.58 -15.11
N ALA A 286 5.92 19.68 -16.39
CA ALA A 286 5.15 19.13 -17.51
C ALA A 286 5.05 17.60 -17.47
N ASP A 287 6.11 16.88 -17.07
CA ASP A 287 6.12 15.41 -16.98
C ASP A 287 5.09 14.93 -15.96
N TYR A 288 4.94 15.65 -14.84
CA TYR A 288 3.96 15.34 -13.79
C TYR A 288 2.54 15.60 -14.28
N ARG A 289 2.26 16.77 -14.87
CA ARG A 289 0.95 17.03 -15.43
C ARG A 289 0.57 15.99 -16.46
N TYR A 290 1.46 15.72 -17.42
CA TYR A 290 1.23 14.73 -18.46
C TYR A 290 0.92 13.34 -17.89
N SER A 291 1.69 12.90 -16.90
CA SER A 291 1.51 11.60 -16.25
C SER A 291 0.14 11.46 -15.58
N GLY A 292 -0.29 12.48 -14.82
CA GLY A 292 -1.61 12.48 -14.18
C GLY A 292 -2.75 12.43 -15.19
N TYR A 293 -2.67 13.24 -16.25
CA TYR A 293 -3.68 13.22 -17.33
C TYR A 293 -3.67 11.91 -18.11
N LEU A 294 -2.52 11.27 -18.31
CA LEU A 294 -2.40 9.96 -18.96
C LEU A 294 -3.04 8.85 -18.11
N ALA A 295 -2.89 8.92 -16.79
CA ALA A 295 -3.54 8.00 -15.89
C ALA A 295 -5.06 8.19 -15.88
N ALA A 296 -5.51 9.42 -15.68
CA ALA A 296 -6.92 9.77 -15.63
C ALA A 296 -7.66 9.46 -16.94
N LEU A 297 -7.03 9.73 -18.09
CA LEU A 297 -7.61 9.42 -19.40
C LEU A 297 -7.88 7.93 -19.55
N GLY A 298 -6.98 7.06 -19.08
CA GLY A 298 -7.17 5.62 -19.12
C GLY A 298 -8.43 5.18 -18.37
N GLU A 299 -8.60 5.67 -17.13
CA GLU A 299 -9.75 5.33 -16.28
C GLU A 299 -11.08 5.87 -16.87
N VAL A 300 -11.09 7.13 -17.30
CA VAL A 300 -12.29 7.77 -17.84
C VAL A 300 -12.68 7.14 -19.19
N ARG A 301 -11.69 6.84 -20.05
CA ARG A 301 -11.92 6.13 -21.32
C ARG A 301 -12.58 4.76 -21.08
N ASN A 302 -12.05 3.97 -20.17
CA ASN A 302 -12.62 2.68 -19.82
C ASN A 302 -14.08 2.83 -19.37
N LYS A 303 -14.37 3.81 -18.52
CA LYS A 303 -15.73 4.07 -18.02
C LYS A 303 -16.69 4.52 -19.13
N ILE A 304 -16.23 5.34 -20.07
CA ILE A 304 -17.02 5.72 -21.26
C ILE A 304 -17.30 4.47 -22.11
N PHE A 305 -16.31 3.60 -22.29
CA PHE A 305 -16.40 2.42 -23.12
C PHE A 305 -17.34 1.34 -22.60
N ASP A 306 -17.65 1.35 -21.30
CA ASP A 306 -18.65 0.45 -20.70
C ASP A 306 -20.04 0.61 -21.31
N TYR A 307 -20.38 1.78 -21.83
CA TYR A 307 -21.73 2.07 -22.35
C TYR A 307 -21.77 2.69 -23.75
N ALA A 308 -20.64 3.15 -24.29
CA ALA A 308 -20.57 3.82 -25.58
C ALA A 308 -20.79 2.80 -26.72
N SER A 309 -21.47 3.25 -27.81
CA SER A 309 -21.52 2.49 -29.05
C SER A 309 -20.14 2.47 -29.73
N ASP A 310 -19.91 1.53 -30.62
CA ASP A 310 -18.63 1.40 -31.32
C ASP A 310 -18.26 2.66 -32.10
N ASP A 311 -19.24 3.33 -32.73
CA ASP A 311 -19.00 4.61 -33.41
C ASP A 311 -18.50 5.69 -32.45
N LYS A 312 -19.09 5.79 -31.26
CA LYS A 312 -18.66 6.75 -30.23
C LYS A 312 -17.28 6.41 -29.64
N LYS A 313 -16.97 5.14 -29.52
CA LYS A 313 -15.62 4.69 -29.11
C LYS A 313 -14.57 5.13 -30.11
N ILE A 314 -14.85 4.91 -31.39
CA ILE A 314 -13.97 5.33 -32.49
C ILE A 314 -13.84 6.86 -32.53
N GLU A 315 -14.95 7.59 -32.37
CA GLU A 315 -14.92 9.06 -32.30
C GLU A 315 -14.06 9.56 -31.16
N PHE A 316 -14.25 9.02 -29.93
CA PHE A 316 -13.46 9.38 -28.77
C PHE A 316 -11.98 9.09 -28.99
N ASP A 317 -11.65 7.88 -29.43
CA ASP A 317 -10.26 7.47 -29.68
C ASP A 317 -9.59 8.33 -30.76
N SER A 318 -10.32 8.71 -31.78
CA SER A 318 -9.82 9.58 -32.89
C SER A 318 -9.54 11.02 -32.43
N SER A 319 -10.03 11.44 -31.27
CA SER A 319 -9.76 12.75 -30.69
C SER A 319 -8.43 12.82 -29.92
N ILE A 320 -7.84 11.68 -29.60
CA ILE A 320 -6.53 11.55 -28.93
C ILE A 320 -5.43 11.66 -29.98
N CYS A 321 -4.42 12.50 -29.75
CA CYS A 321 -3.30 12.66 -30.69
C CYS A 321 -2.37 11.46 -30.73
N ASP A 322 -1.61 11.33 -31.82
CA ASP A 322 -0.75 10.17 -32.08
C ASP A 322 0.31 9.98 -31.01
N GLU A 323 0.87 11.05 -30.44
CA GLU A 323 1.88 10.99 -29.39
C GLU A 323 1.34 10.39 -28.10
N VAL A 324 0.11 10.76 -27.71
CA VAL A 324 -0.58 10.20 -26.53
C VAL A 324 -0.92 8.73 -26.76
N TRP A 325 -1.39 8.41 -27.96
CA TRP A 325 -1.64 7.01 -28.34
C TRP A 325 -0.39 6.17 -28.26
N ALA A 326 0.74 6.66 -28.78
CA ALA A 326 2.02 5.96 -28.71
C ALA A 326 2.45 5.69 -27.26
N ASP A 327 2.20 6.64 -26.34
CA ASP A 327 2.53 6.46 -24.92
C ASP A 327 1.58 5.48 -24.21
N MET A 328 0.30 5.48 -24.55
CA MET A 328 -0.67 4.47 -24.06
C MET A 328 -0.29 3.07 -24.55
N GLU A 329 0.05 2.94 -25.82
CA GLU A 329 0.46 1.69 -26.45
C GLU A 329 1.77 1.16 -25.85
N ALA A 330 2.76 2.04 -25.63
CA ALA A 330 4.02 1.70 -24.99
C ALA A 330 3.82 1.17 -23.55
N ASN A 331 2.87 1.73 -22.81
CA ASN A 331 2.51 1.22 -21.49
C ASN A 331 1.83 -0.16 -21.59
N TRP A 332 0.92 -0.37 -22.54
CA TRP A 332 0.29 -1.68 -22.76
C TRP A 332 1.30 -2.73 -23.24
N ASP A 333 2.23 -2.35 -24.10
CA ASP A 333 3.31 -3.23 -24.56
C ASP A 333 4.23 -3.65 -23.43
N TYR A 334 4.55 -2.74 -22.51
CA TYR A 334 5.29 -3.10 -21.31
C TYR A 334 4.58 -4.21 -20.53
N TRP A 335 3.31 -4.03 -20.17
CA TRP A 335 2.57 -5.02 -19.39
C TRP A 335 2.37 -6.33 -20.17
N ARG A 336 2.10 -6.26 -21.47
CA ARG A 336 2.03 -7.45 -22.35
C ARG A 336 3.37 -8.20 -22.35
N SER A 337 4.50 -7.51 -22.44
CA SER A 337 5.83 -8.14 -22.37
C SER A 337 6.10 -8.80 -21.02
N VAL A 338 5.57 -8.24 -19.93
CA VAL A 338 5.61 -8.85 -18.60
C VAL A 338 4.81 -10.13 -18.58
N ASP A 339 3.60 -10.14 -19.14
CA ASP A 339 2.74 -11.32 -19.23
C ASP A 339 3.38 -12.43 -20.05
N GLU A 340 3.95 -12.10 -21.20
CA GLU A 340 4.70 -13.06 -22.03
C GLU A 340 5.93 -13.64 -21.31
N ALA A 341 6.65 -12.82 -20.51
CA ALA A 341 7.81 -13.27 -19.75
C ALA A 341 7.42 -14.15 -18.54
N LYS A 342 6.22 -14.04 -18.05
CA LYS A 342 5.69 -14.85 -16.93
C LYS A 342 5.78 -16.34 -17.23
N ASP A 343 5.46 -16.77 -18.42
CA ASP A 343 5.45 -18.18 -18.81
C ASP A 343 6.82 -18.88 -18.74
N THR A 344 7.91 -18.12 -18.56
CA THR A 344 9.28 -18.67 -18.60
C THR A 344 9.92 -18.90 -17.23
N VAL A 345 9.45 -18.29 -16.12
CA VAL A 345 10.15 -18.32 -14.81
C VAL A 345 9.28 -18.89 -13.69
N PHE A 346 8.03 -18.58 -13.66
CA PHE A 346 7.03 -19.11 -12.71
C PHE A 346 5.70 -19.32 -13.45
N ASP A 347 4.87 -20.23 -12.97
CA ASP A 347 3.45 -20.27 -13.37
C ASP A 347 2.77 -18.99 -12.83
N SER A 348 2.74 -17.97 -13.67
CA SER A 348 2.42 -16.61 -13.31
C SER A 348 0.94 -16.34 -13.19
N GLU A 349 0.11 -17.10 -13.94
CA GLU A 349 -1.33 -17.06 -13.78
C GLU A 349 -1.68 -17.43 -12.32
N ALA A 350 -0.98 -18.43 -11.76
CA ALA A 350 -1.15 -18.83 -10.37
C ALA A 350 -0.62 -17.75 -9.38
N VAL A 351 0.49 -17.06 -9.68
CA VAL A 351 1.04 -15.99 -8.79
C VAL A 351 0.16 -14.75 -8.86
N GLY A 352 -0.25 -14.33 -10.05
CA GLY A 352 -1.19 -13.22 -10.27
C GLY A 352 -2.53 -13.48 -9.57
N GLU A 353 -3.12 -14.67 -9.77
CA GLU A 353 -4.37 -15.08 -9.09
C GLU A 353 -4.24 -15.10 -7.55
N ILE A 354 -3.10 -15.54 -7.01
CA ILE A 354 -2.87 -15.56 -5.56
C ILE A 354 -2.74 -14.13 -5.04
N SER A 355 -2.00 -13.27 -5.74
CA SER A 355 -1.84 -11.86 -5.40
C SER A 355 -3.20 -11.14 -5.43
N ASP A 356 -3.95 -11.31 -6.50
CA ASP A 356 -5.28 -10.74 -6.71
C ASP A 356 -6.29 -11.20 -5.66
N LYS A 357 -6.36 -12.48 -5.39
CA LYS A 357 -7.23 -13.04 -4.35
C LYS A 357 -6.84 -12.58 -2.96
N ALA A 358 -5.53 -12.42 -2.69
CA ALA A 358 -5.04 -11.91 -1.42
C ALA A 358 -5.38 -10.43 -1.24
N MET A 359 -5.21 -9.61 -2.27
CA MET A 359 -5.57 -8.19 -2.27
C MET A 359 -7.08 -8.01 -2.12
N GLU A 360 -7.89 -8.67 -2.95
CA GLU A 360 -9.36 -8.58 -2.86
C GLU A 360 -9.88 -9.04 -1.50
N LYS A 361 -9.31 -10.11 -0.95
CA LYS A 361 -9.66 -10.59 0.40
C LYS A 361 -9.25 -9.59 1.47
N SER A 362 -8.09 -8.96 1.33
CA SER A 362 -7.62 -7.91 2.25
C SER A 362 -8.57 -6.71 2.21
N LEU A 363 -8.93 -6.22 1.03
CA LEU A 363 -9.88 -5.11 0.85
C LEU A 363 -11.23 -5.43 1.51
N LYS A 364 -11.82 -6.59 1.22
CA LYS A 364 -13.10 -7.02 1.80
C LYS A 364 -13.03 -7.21 3.32
N LEU A 365 -11.92 -7.73 3.85
CA LEU A 365 -11.71 -7.86 5.30
C LEU A 365 -11.59 -6.51 6.00
N ASN A 366 -11.21 -5.46 5.29
CA ASN A 366 -11.13 -4.09 5.80
C ASN A 366 -12.37 -3.24 5.48
N GLY A 367 -13.47 -3.87 5.03
CA GLY A 367 -14.76 -3.18 4.83
C GLY A 367 -14.92 -2.55 3.44
N VAL A 368 -13.98 -2.73 2.51
CA VAL A 368 -14.14 -2.33 1.11
C VAL A 368 -14.97 -3.41 0.41
N GLU A 369 -16.30 -3.28 0.49
CA GLU A 369 -17.26 -4.31 0.00
C GLU A 369 -17.10 -4.57 -1.50
N ASP A 370 -16.81 -3.52 -2.28
CA ASP A 370 -16.67 -3.56 -3.74
C ASP A 370 -15.31 -4.16 -4.19
N GLY A 371 -14.37 -4.36 -3.25
CA GLY A 371 -13.06 -4.90 -3.58
C GLY A 371 -12.34 -4.05 -4.64
N LYS A 372 -11.86 -4.69 -5.72
CA LYS A 372 -11.18 -4.01 -6.84
C LYS A 372 -12.09 -3.07 -7.65
N GLN A 373 -13.41 -3.16 -7.56
CA GLN A 373 -14.34 -2.24 -8.25
C GLN A 373 -14.29 -0.82 -7.65
N SER A 374 -13.69 -0.63 -6.48
CA SER A 374 -13.47 0.69 -5.88
C SER A 374 -12.69 1.63 -6.80
N TYR A 375 -11.82 1.12 -7.66
CA TYR A 375 -11.08 1.94 -8.64
C TYR A 375 -11.98 2.76 -9.58
N GLY A 376 -13.20 2.28 -9.88
CA GLY A 376 -14.18 3.02 -10.70
C GLY A 376 -14.76 4.29 -10.04
N ARG A 377 -14.64 4.44 -8.72
CA ARG A 377 -15.13 5.62 -7.99
C ARG A 377 -14.23 6.84 -8.17
N MET A 378 -12.98 6.67 -8.53
CA MET A 378 -12.08 7.79 -8.86
C MET A 378 -12.67 8.71 -9.92
N VAL A 379 -13.35 8.17 -10.95
CA VAL A 379 -13.97 8.95 -12.01
C VAL A 379 -15.11 9.83 -11.46
N ASP A 380 -15.93 9.30 -10.55
CA ASP A 380 -16.99 10.08 -9.90
C ASP A 380 -16.40 11.20 -9.01
N LEU A 381 -15.33 10.92 -8.31
CA LEU A 381 -14.61 11.92 -7.51
C LEU A 381 -13.98 13.01 -8.38
N MET A 382 -13.41 12.67 -9.53
CA MET A 382 -12.89 13.65 -10.50
C MET A 382 -13.98 14.53 -11.07
N LEU A 383 -15.13 13.97 -11.43
CA LEU A 383 -16.28 14.74 -11.91
C LEU A 383 -16.72 15.78 -10.87
N ASN A 384 -16.83 15.37 -9.61
CA ASN A 384 -17.17 16.29 -8.52
C ASN A 384 -16.08 17.37 -8.32
N TYR A 385 -14.81 16.99 -8.39
CA TYR A 385 -13.69 17.92 -8.28
C TYR A 385 -13.70 19.01 -9.34
N PHE A 386 -13.92 18.65 -10.61
CA PHE A 386 -13.98 19.62 -11.70
C PHE A 386 -15.24 20.47 -11.67
N LYS A 387 -16.39 19.90 -11.25
CA LYS A 387 -17.64 20.68 -11.04
C LYS A 387 -17.51 21.71 -9.93
N ASP A 388 -16.90 21.34 -8.81
CA ASP A 388 -16.67 22.28 -7.70
C ASP A 388 -15.81 23.48 -8.12
N LYS A 389 -14.91 23.26 -9.05
CA LYS A 389 -14.10 24.31 -9.68
C LYS A 389 -14.83 25.10 -10.76
N GLY A 390 -16.03 24.70 -11.17
CA GLY A 390 -16.76 25.31 -12.29
C GLY A 390 -16.11 25.07 -13.64
N GLU A 391 -15.41 23.96 -13.81
CA GLU A 391 -14.65 23.59 -15.01
C GLU A 391 -15.34 22.52 -15.88
N LEU A 392 -16.49 22.02 -15.44
CA LEU A 392 -17.39 21.11 -16.16
C LEU A 392 -18.81 21.64 -16.21
#